data_43cb8de40e0c347913859188279b5773
#
_entry.id   43cb8de40e0c347913859188279b5773
#
_cell.length_a   1.000
_cell.length_b   1.000
_cell.length_c   1.000
_cell.angle_alpha   90.00
_cell.angle_beta   90.00
_cell.angle_gamma   90.00
#
_symmetry.space_group_name_H-M   'P 1'
#
loop_
_entity.id
_entity.type
_entity.pdbx_description
1 polymer ?
#
loop_
_entity_poly.entity_id
_entity_poly.type
_entity_poly.pdbx_seq_one_letter_code
_entity_poly.pdbx_strand_id
1 'polypeptide(L)'
;MSTRHISAPDGVELALHRLRAFRDRRPGVLLVHGAFTNHRFWLHATDGAGGNGGLAHFLGAAGFDVWLADLRHHGDSAREPRPLAWTFEDWVLRDAPTLVTRIREETDGAPLAWLGHSAGGAAGLCWLARSAAAAPPPPPPPPPLAAVVTLGTPGPRSLGPLRRTLAASTIAMSRALGRFPARALRIGNEDEAAGIIGEWMEWNVRGGWVGTDGFDYFAGLAGVKTPYLGVAGGADRFFAPPAACRQVVARVGAERKALAIEPGLSHRGLVLDERGRSSCWPNVVVWLKETL
;
A
#
# COMPACT_ATOMS: atom_id res chain seq x y z
N MET A 1 2.66 5.26 20.80
CA MET A 1 1.76 4.71 19.75
C MET A 1 0.52 4.15 20.42
N SER A 2 -0.66 4.45 19.90
CA SER A 2 -1.93 3.87 20.35
C SER A 2 -2.50 2.98 19.24
N THR A 3 -3.18 1.90 19.60
CA THR A 3 -3.81 0.96 18.66
C THR A 3 -5.31 0.95 18.89
N ARG A 4 -6.09 0.91 17.82
CA ARG A 4 -7.54 0.72 17.81
C ARG A 4 -7.88 -0.42 16.87
N HIS A 5 -8.90 -1.18 17.23
CA HIS A 5 -9.51 -2.15 16.34
C HIS A 5 -10.80 -1.54 15.77
N ILE A 6 -10.96 -1.63 14.48
CA ILE A 6 -12.09 -1.07 13.74
C ILE A 6 -12.71 -2.15 12.87
N SER A 7 -14.02 -2.25 12.88
CA SER A 7 -14.73 -3.28 12.12
C SER A 7 -14.93 -2.83 10.68
N ALA A 8 -14.48 -3.64 9.72
CA ALA A 8 -14.84 -3.51 8.32
C ALA A 8 -16.33 -3.91 8.09
N PRO A 9 -16.94 -3.57 6.94
CA PRO A 9 -18.36 -3.87 6.68
C PRO A 9 -18.73 -5.35 6.74
N ASP A 10 -17.77 -6.24 6.60
CA ASP A 10 -17.93 -7.70 6.70
C ASP A 10 -17.62 -8.25 8.10
N GLY A 11 -17.47 -7.37 9.09
CA GLY A 11 -17.21 -7.72 10.48
C GLY A 11 -15.75 -8.06 10.81
N VAL A 12 -14.84 -7.92 9.85
CA VAL A 12 -13.41 -8.16 10.08
C VAL A 12 -12.80 -7.01 10.87
N GLU A 13 -12.11 -7.34 11.95
CA GLU A 13 -11.41 -6.37 12.80
C GLU A 13 -10.05 -6.01 12.21
N LEU A 14 -9.85 -4.74 11.89
CA LEU A 14 -8.58 -4.17 11.40
C LEU A 14 -7.89 -3.39 12.51
N ALA A 15 -6.59 -3.55 12.64
CA ALA A 15 -5.79 -2.75 13.56
C ALA A 15 -5.30 -1.47 12.89
N LEU A 16 -5.63 -0.36 13.51
CA LEU A 16 -5.20 0.98 13.12
C LEU A 16 -4.37 1.59 14.25
N HIS A 17 -3.12 1.91 13.95
CA HIS A 17 -2.18 2.46 14.90
C HIS A 17 -1.96 3.94 14.61
N ARG A 18 -1.96 4.78 15.65
CA ARG A 18 -1.58 6.19 15.56
C ARG A 18 -0.27 6.40 16.30
N LEU A 19 0.75 6.90 15.60
CA LEU A 19 2.09 7.05 16.19
C LEU A 19 2.09 7.98 17.38
N ARG A 20 1.45 9.15 17.24
CA ARG A 20 1.26 10.16 18.25
C ARG A 20 0.01 10.99 17.95
N ALA A 21 -0.87 11.18 18.91
CA ALA A 21 -1.99 12.10 18.78
C ALA A 21 -1.52 13.54 18.95
N PHE A 22 -2.05 14.43 18.12
CA PHE A 22 -1.85 15.87 18.22
C PHE A 22 -3.15 16.56 18.67
N ARG A 23 -3.04 17.70 19.34
CA ARG A 23 -4.20 18.53 19.72
C ARG A 23 -4.63 19.46 18.58
N ASP A 24 -3.68 19.88 17.75
CA ASP A 24 -3.88 20.70 16.57
C ASP A 24 -4.20 19.83 15.34
N ARG A 25 -4.96 20.38 14.42
CA ARG A 25 -5.32 19.74 13.17
C ARG A 25 -4.11 19.74 12.23
N ARG A 26 -3.61 18.57 11.90
CA ARG A 26 -2.45 18.38 11.01
C ARG A 26 -2.80 17.49 9.84
N PRO A 27 -2.11 17.66 8.69
CA PRO A 27 -2.20 16.69 7.61
C PRO A 27 -1.79 15.30 8.10
N GLY A 28 -2.63 14.31 7.78
CA GLY A 28 -2.41 12.91 8.11
C GLY A 28 -1.65 12.18 7.01
N VAL A 29 -0.88 11.16 7.39
CA VAL A 29 -0.29 10.19 6.47
C VAL A 29 -0.63 8.79 6.97
N LEU A 30 -1.39 8.03 6.17
CA LEU A 30 -1.68 6.61 6.42
C LEU A 30 -0.64 5.75 5.71
N LEU A 31 0.13 4.99 6.49
CA LEU A 31 1.13 4.05 6.02
C LEU A 31 0.52 2.66 5.86
N VAL A 32 0.54 2.12 4.65
CA VAL A 32 -0.06 0.83 4.31
C VAL A 32 1.01 -0.11 3.76
N HIS A 33 1.24 -1.20 4.49
CA HIS A 33 2.26 -2.19 4.17
C HIS A 33 1.93 -2.98 2.89
N GLY A 34 2.96 -3.62 2.32
CA GLY A 34 2.80 -4.57 1.22
C GLY A 34 2.50 -5.99 1.71
N ALA A 35 2.44 -6.94 0.77
CA ALA A 35 2.36 -8.37 1.09
C ALA A 35 3.53 -8.80 1.98
N PHE A 36 3.30 -9.81 2.82
CA PHE A 36 4.29 -10.46 3.69
C PHE A 36 4.84 -9.60 4.82
N THR A 37 4.24 -8.42 5.09
CA THR A 37 4.69 -7.48 6.13
C THR A 37 3.49 -6.94 6.92
N ASN A 38 3.76 -6.11 7.94
CA ASN A 38 2.75 -5.46 8.76
C ASN A 38 3.22 -4.04 9.15
N HIS A 39 2.46 -3.34 10.02
CA HIS A 39 2.79 -1.98 10.47
C HIS A 39 4.23 -1.82 10.97
N ARG A 40 4.85 -2.86 11.55
CA ARG A 40 6.23 -2.80 12.08
C ARG A 40 7.26 -2.52 10.99
N PHE A 41 6.95 -2.83 9.73
CA PHE A 41 7.78 -2.49 8.58
C PHE A 41 8.14 -1.00 8.51
N TRP A 42 7.26 -0.13 8.97
CA TRP A 42 7.42 1.31 8.97
C TRP A 42 8.14 1.87 10.20
N LEU A 43 8.25 1.06 11.26
CA LEU A 43 8.83 1.47 12.53
C LEU A 43 10.31 1.11 12.68
N HIS A 44 10.80 0.16 11.89
CA HIS A 44 12.17 -0.30 11.99
C HIS A 44 13.15 0.70 11.39
N ALA A 45 14.20 1.03 12.18
CA ALA A 45 15.42 1.61 11.69
C ALA A 45 16.38 0.50 11.24
N THR A 46 17.15 0.74 10.21
CA THR A 46 18.00 -0.27 9.56
C THR A 46 19.36 -0.43 10.20
N ASP A 47 19.75 0.49 11.07
CA ASP A 47 21.13 0.69 11.50
C ASP A 47 21.52 -0.04 12.78
N GLY A 48 20.67 -0.85 13.38
CA GLY A 48 20.99 -1.60 14.61
C GLY A 48 21.49 -0.74 15.79
N ALA A 49 21.70 0.52 15.56
CA ALA A 49 22.25 1.49 16.49
C ALA A 49 21.12 2.35 17.03
N GLY A 50 20.23 1.85 17.89
CA GLY A 50 19.36 2.67 18.76
C GLY A 50 18.82 4.00 18.21
N GLY A 51 18.93 4.23 16.92
CA GLY A 51 18.71 5.51 16.24
C GLY A 51 17.24 5.68 15.83
N ASN A 52 16.84 6.79 15.90
CA ASN A 52 15.71 7.63 15.48
C ASN A 52 14.51 7.03 14.67
N GLY A 53 14.20 5.73 14.79
CA GLY A 53 13.00 5.11 14.23
C GLY A 53 12.96 5.01 12.70
N GLY A 54 11.97 4.24 12.19
CA GLY A 54 11.73 4.06 10.76
C GLY A 54 11.03 5.24 10.10
N LEU A 55 10.56 5.04 8.87
CA LEU A 55 9.89 6.07 8.07
C LEU A 55 8.69 6.72 8.80
N ALA A 56 7.96 5.94 9.61
CA ALA A 56 6.85 6.49 10.41
C ALA A 56 7.31 7.61 11.35
N HIS A 57 8.43 7.39 12.06
CA HIS A 57 8.99 8.40 12.97
C HIS A 57 9.56 9.61 12.21
N PHE A 58 10.17 9.37 11.04
CA PHE A 58 10.67 10.43 10.18
C PHE A 58 9.55 11.37 9.71
N LEU A 59 8.42 10.81 9.27
CA LEU A 59 7.23 11.58 8.90
C LEU A 59 6.62 12.31 10.11
N GLY A 60 6.56 11.66 11.26
CA GLY A 60 6.10 12.28 12.50
C GLY A 60 6.97 13.47 12.94
N ALA A 61 8.30 13.35 12.82
CA ALA A 61 9.25 14.42 13.07
C ALA A 61 9.11 15.57 12.05
N ALA A 62 8.71 15.24 10.81
CA ALA A 62 8.42 16.25 9.78
C ALA A 62 7.09 17.01 9.99
N GLY A 63 6.29 16.64 11.03
CA GLY A 63 5.08 17.33 11.45
C GLY A 63 3.76 16.70 11.03
N PHE A 64 3.77 15.52 10.40
CA PHE A 64 2.55 14.81 10.01
C PHE A 64 1.93 14.03 11.17
N ASP A 65 0.60 13.89 11.13
CA ASP A 65 -0.14 12.93 11.97
C ASP A 65 -0.07 11.55 11.31
N VAL A 66 0.76 10.67 11.86
CA VAL A 66 1.10 9.39 11.22
C VAL A 66 0.25 8.26 11.75
N TRP A 67 -0.41 7.58 10.82
CA TRP A 67 -1.23 6.41 11.02
C TRP A 67 -0.61 5.21 10.31
N LEU A 68 -0.71 4.04 10.90
CA LEU A 68 -0.22 2.79 10.32
C LEU A 68 -1.35 1.77 10.36
N ALA A 69 -1.58 1.10 9.24
CA ALA A 69 -2.59 0.06 9.15
C ALA A 69 -1.96 -1.33 9.13
N ASP A 70 -2.61 -2.26 9.81
CA ASP A 70 -2.51 -3.67 9.47
C ASP A 70 -3.74 -4.04 8.64
N LEU A 71 -3.54 -4.44 7.40
CA LEU A 71 -4.61 -4.98 6.57
C LEU A 71 -5.06 -6.35 7.13
N ARG A 72 -6.24 -6.82 6.76
CA ARG A 72 -6.71 -8.16 7.19
C ARG A 72 -5.64 -9.22 7.01
N HIS A 73 -5.56 -10.18 7.91
CA HIS A 73 -4.57 -11.24 8.02
C HIS A 73 -3.17 -10.83 8.50
N HIS A 74 -2.89 -9.54 8.70
CA HIS A 74 -1.56 -9.04 9.05
C HIS A 74 -1.52 -8.40 10.43
N GLY A 75 -0.33 -8.42 11.04
CA GLY A 75 -0.03 -7.73 12.29
C GLY A 75 -1.01 -8.05 13.41
N ASP A 76 -1.64 -7.00 13.91
CA ASP A 76 -2.61 -7.05 15.01
C ASP A 76 -4.07 -7.10 14.51
N SER A 77 -4.31 -7.14 13.18
CA SER A 77 -5.63 -7.35 12.59
C SER A 77 -6.09 -8.81 12.68
N ALA A 78 -7.40 -9.03 12.50
CA ALA A 78 -7.99 -10.36 12.50
C ALA A 78 -7.34 -11.27 11.45
N ARG A 79 -7.13 -12.52 11.85
CA ARG A 79 -6.57 -13.57 10.99
C ARG A 79 -7.66 -14.51 10.53
N GLU A 80 -7.65 -14.82 9.25
CA GLU A 80 -8.64 -15.70 8.64
C GLU A 80 -8.36 -17.18 8.99
N PRO A 81 -9.29 -17.89 9.61
CA PRO A 81 -9.18 -19.33 9.83
C PRO A 81 -9.43 -20.15 8.55
N ARG A 82 -10.11 -19.58 7.55
CA ARG A 82 -10.43 -20.22 6.27
C ARG A 82 -9.55 -19.68 5.15
N PRO A 83 -8.63 -20.48 4.61
CA PRO A 83 -7.50 -19.99 3.78
C PRO A 83 -7.83 -19.22 2.51
N LEU A 84 -9.05 -19.35 1.98
CA LEU A 84 -9.47 -18.75 0.70
C LEU A 84 -10.59 -17.72 0.85
N ALA A 85 -10.99 -17.39 2.09
CA ALA A 85 -12.13 -16.51 2.32
C ALA A 85 -11.85 -15.06 1.99
N TRP A 86 -10.58 -14.63 2.04
CA TRP A 86 -10.18 -13.26 1.77
C TRP A 86 -9.31 -13.16 0.52
N THR A 87 -9.54 -12.08 -0.23
CA THR A 87 -8.86 -11.79 -1.50
C THR A 87 -8.15 -10.44 -1.44
N PHE A 88 -7.35 -10.13 -2.44
CA PHE A 88 -6.74 -8.80 -2.58
C PHE A 88 -7.80 -7.71 -2.79
N GLU A 89 -8.92 -8.03 -3.46
CA GLU A 89 -10.04 -7.09 -3.59
C GLU A 89 -10.66 -6.72 -2.24
N ASP A 90 -10.56 -7.54 -1.20
CA ASP A 90 -11.02 -7.16 0.14
C ASP A 90 -10.17 -6.02 0.73
N TRP A 91 -8.86 -5.97 0.44
CA TRP A 91 -8.02 -4.82 0.80
C TRP A 91 -8.50 -3.54 0.11
N VAL A 92 -8.94 -3.67 -1.14
CA VAL A 92 -9.40 -2.56 -1.99
C VAL A 92 -10.80 -2.08 -1.58
N LEU A 93 -11.75 -3.00 -1.46
CA LEU A 93 -13.17 -2.67 -1.37
C LEU A 93 -13.68 -2.53 0.07
N ARG A 94 -12.95 -3.08 1.05
CA ARG A 94 -13.36 -3.13 2.45
C ARG A 94 -12.34 -2.46 3.37
N ASP A 95 -11.07 -2.88 3.35
CA ASP A 95 -10.08 -2.36 4.29
C ASP A 95 -9.74 -0.88 4.00
N ALA A 96 -9.40 -0.54 2.76
CA ALA A 96 -9.01 0.82 2.39
C ALA A 96 -10.09 1.87 2.74
N PRO A 97 -11.36 1.73 2.35
CA PRO A 97 -12.39 2.69 2.71
C PRO A 97 -12.63 2.75 4.23
N THR A 98 -12.61 1.61 4.94
CA THR A 98 -12.79 1.56 6.39
C THR A 98 -11.70 2.36 7.11
N LEU A 99 -10.44 2.14 6.77
CA LEU A 99 -9.29 2.83 7.37
C LEU A 99 -9.37 4.35 7.12
N VAL A 100 -9.61 4.75 5.88
CA VAL A 100 -9.66 6.17 5.51
C VAL A 100 -10.85 6.88 6.16
N THR A 101 -12.03 6.27 6.16
CA THR A 101 -13.23 6.83 6.81
C THR A 101 -12.96 7.06 8.29
N ARG A 102 -12.41 6.06 8.97
CA ARG A 102 -12.13 6.16 10.40
C ARG A 102 -11.13 7.26 10.73
N ILE A 103 -10.04 7.38 9.98
CA ILE A 103 -9.06 8.45 10.20
C ILE A 103 -9.70 9.82 9.98
N ARG A 104 -10.50 9.98 8.93
CA ARG A 104 -11.18 11.25 8.65
C ARG A 104 -12.16 11.65 9.74
N GLU A 105 -12.89 10.69 10.32
CA GLU A 105 -13.75 10.92 11.49
C GLU A 105 -12.94 11.41 12.69
N GLU A 106 -11.80 10.78 12.99
CA GLU A 106 -10.95 11.13 14.14
C GLU A 106 -10.15 12.43 13.96
N THR A 107 -10.04 12.92 12.73
CA THR A 107 -9.26 14.12 12.40
C THR A 107 -10.13 15.28 11.88
N ASP A 108 -11.46 15.21 12.06
CA ASP A 108 -12.42 16.19 11.55
C ASP A 108 -12.19 16.51 10.06
N GLY A 109 -11.90 15.49 9.25
CA GLY A 109 -11.66 15.61 7.83
C GLY A 109 -10.37 16.36 7.45
N ALA A 110 -9.34 16.38 8.30
CA ALA A 110 -8.04 16.92 7.94
C ALA A 110 -7.50 16.25 6.65
N PRO A 111 -6.68 16.96 5.84
CA PRO A 111 -6.08 16.37 4.65
C PRO A 111 -5.35 15.08 5.00
N LEU A 112 -5.61 14.00 4.23
CA LEU A 112 -5.02 12.69 4.45
C LEU A 112 -4.32 12.21 3.19
N ALA A 113 -3.06 11.82 3.32
CA ALA A 113 -2.31 11.11 2.28
C ALA A 113 -2.28 9.60 2.57
N TRP A 114 -2.36 8.81 1.50
CA TRP A 114 -2.06 7.39 1.50
C TRP A 114 -0.61 7.18 1.07
N LEU A 115 0.20 6.52 1.89
CA LEU A 115 1.55 6.10 1.53
C LEU A 115 1.62 4.58 1.61
N GLY A 116 1.61 3.92 0.45
CA GLY A 116 1.57 2.47 0.35
C GLY A 116 2.86 1.87 -0.22
N HIS A 117 3.33 0.77 0.37
CA HIS A 117 4.43 -0.01 -0.18
C HIS A 117 3.91 -1.18 -1.02
N SER A 118 4.48 -1.38 -2.21
CA SER A 118 4.19 -2.57 -3.05
C SER A 118 2.69 -2.79 -3.25
N ALA A 119 2.15 -3.94 -2.85
CA ALA A 119 0.73 -4.30 -2.90
C ALA A 119 -0.16 -3.31 -2.12
N GLY A 120 0.31 -2.76 -0.99
CA GLY A 120 -0.43 -1.74 -0.25
C GLY A 120 -0.59 -0.42 -1.02
N GLY A 121 0.36 -0.09 -1.88
CA GLY A 121 0.21 1.03 -2.82
C GLY A 121 -0.81 0.73 -3.93
N ALA A 122 -0.81 -0.49 -4.44
CA ALA A 122 -1.80 -0.94 -5.43
C ALA A 122 -3.22 -0.93 -4.84
N ALA A 123 -3.39 -1.38 -3.58
CA ALA A 123 -4.69 -1.38 -2.92
C ALA A 123 -5.31 0.03 -2.85
N GLY A 124 -4.55 1.03 -2.43
CA GLY A 124 -5.02 2.43 -2.39
C GLY A 124 -5.37 2.98 -3.76
N LEU A 125 -4.54 2.70 -4.77
CA LEU A 125 -4.80 3.13 -6.15
C LEU A 125 -6.02 2.44 -6.77
N CYS A 126 -6.19 1.13 -6.55
CA CYS A 126 -7.36 0.37 -6.99
C CYS A 126 -8.64 0.90 -6.35
N TRP A 127 -8.60 1.18 -5.03
CA TRP A 127 -9.75 1.78 -4.35
C TRP A 127 -10.13 3.14 -4.94
N LEU A 128 -9.16 4.02 -5.21
CA LEU A 128 -9.43 5.30 -5.85
C LEU A 128 -9.97 5.15 -7.27
N ALA A 129 -9.45 4.20 -8.05
CA ALA A 129 -9.95 3.90 -9.38
C ALA A 129 -11.42 3.47 -9.35
N ARG A 130 -11.78 2.61 -8.40
CA ARG A 130 -13.16 2.16 -8.19
C ARG A 130 -14.07 3.32 -7.76
N SER A 131 -13.59 4.14 -6.82
CA SER A 131 -14.31 5.31 -6.34
C SER A 131 -14.54 6.36 -7.44
N ALA A 132 -13.56 6.55 -8.33
CA ALA A 132 -13.67 7.48 -9.45
C ALA A 132 -14.64 6.99 -10.54
N ALA A 133 -14.82 5.67 -10.67
CA ALA A 133 -15.78 5.09 -11.61
C ALA A 133 -17.22 5.09 -11.10
N ALA A 134 -17.43 5.18 -9.78
CA ALA A 134 -18.74 5.35 -9.19
C ALA A 134 -19.21 6.79 -9.47
N ALA A 135 -20.39 6.95 -10.10
CA ALA A 135 -20.96 8.29 -10.32
C ALA A 135 -21.28 8.94 -8.97
N PRO A 136 -20.62 10.04 -8.60
CA PRO A 136 -20.91 10.70 -7.34
C PRO A 136 -22.26 11.40 -7.41
N PRO A 137 -23.05 11.41 -6.30
CA PRO A 137 -24.21 12.27 -6.21
C PRO A 137 -23.77 13.75 -6.26
N PRO A 138 -24.52 14.65 -6.90
CA PRO A 138 -24.22 16.08 -6.85
C PRO A 138 -24.59 16.70 -5.48
N PRO A 139 -23.75 17.58 -4.89
CA PRO A 139 -22.39 17.87 -5.28
C PRO A 139 -21.43 16.71 -4.97
N PRO A 140 -20.37 16.52 -5.74
CA PRO A 140 -19.42 15.43 -5.47
C PRO A 140 -18.82 15.59 -4.09
N PRO A 141 -18.72 14.52 -3.29
CA PRO A 141 -18.03 14.58 -2.01
C PRO A 141 -16.54 14.98 -2.21
N PRO A 142 -15.93 15.63 -1.21
CA PRO A 142 -14.51 15.93 -1.29
C PRO A 142 -13.71 14.65 -1.51
N PRO A 143 -12.58 14.71 -2.27
CA PRO A 143 -11.75 13.54 -2.52
C PRO A 143 -11.42 12.83 -1.20
N PRO A 144 -11.51 11.50 -1.14
CA PRO A 144 -11.25 10.75 0.09
C PRO A 144 -9.81 10.90 0.57
N LEU A 145 -8.88 11.15 -0.37
CA LEU A 145 -7.46 11.38 -0.11
C LEU A 145 -7.00 12.68 -0.80
N ALA A 146 -6.16 13.42 -0.11
CA ALA A 146 -5.54 14.64 -0.64
C ALA A 146 -4.29 14.33 -1.48
N ALA A 147 -3.63 13.21 -1.22
CA ALA A 147 -2.44 12.77 -1.95
C ALA A 147 -2.25 11.24 -1.87
N VAL A 148 -1.55 10.68 -2.85
CA VAL A 148 -1.10 9.29 -2.82
C VAL A 148 0.40 9.22 -3.12
N VAL A 149 1.11 8.46 -2.30
CA VAL A 149 2.51 8.08 -2.52
C VAL A 149 2.59 6.56 -2.58
N THR A 150 3.29 6.03 -3.56
CA THR A 150 3.58 4.60 -3.59
C THR A 150 5.08 4.34 -3.64
N LEU A 151 5.55 3.42 -2.81
CA LEU A 151 6.93 2.97 -2.77
C LEU A 151 7.01 1.56 -3.38
N GLY A 152 7.61 1.44 -4.56
CA GLY A 152 7.79 0.15 -5.22
C GLY A 152 6.48 -0.55 -5.63
N THR A 153 5.48 0.18 -6.11
CA THR A 153 4.24 -0.42 -6.62
C THR A 153 4.35 -0.67 -8.11
N PRO A 154 4.37 -1.94 -8.55
CA PRO A 154 4.49 -2.27 -9.98
C PRO A 154 3.13 -2.24 -10.68
N GLY A 155 3.08 -1.72 -11.90
CA GLY A 155 1.96 -1.96 -12.81
C GLY A 155 1.94 -3.39 -13.36
N PRO A 156 0.85 -3.77 -14.06
CA PRO A 156 0.73 -5.06 -14.72
C PRO A 156 1.91 -5.32 -15.66
N ARG A 157 2.42 -6.55 -15.65
CA ARG A 157 3.56 -6.94 -16.49
C ARG A 157 3.23 -8.19 -17.29
N SER A 158 3.63 -8.23 -18.54
CA SER A 158 3.70 -9.48 -19.26
C SER A 158 4.82 -10.33 -18.66
N LEU A 159 4.46 -11.40 -17.98
CA LEU A 159 5.43 -12.31 -17.38
C LEU A 159 5.94 -13.30 -18.45
N GLY A 160 7.26 -13.45 -18.54
CA GLY A 160 7.86 -14.53 -19.32
C GLY A 160 7.54 -15.92 -18.72
N PRO A 161 7.78 -17.01 -19.48
CA PRO A 161 7.38 -18.37 -19.07
C PRO A 161 7.81 -18.74 -17.65
N LEU A 162 9.07 -18.51 -17.31
CA LEU A 162 9.62 -18.84 -15.98
C LEU A 162 8.86 -18.13 -14.85
N ARG A 163 8.57 -16.85 -15.01
CA ARG A 163 7.84 -16.07 -13.99
C ARG A 163 6.37 -16.48 -13.90
N ARG A 164 5.75 -16.87 -15.02
CA ARG A 164 4.40 -17.45 -15.02
C ARG A 164 4.36 -18.76 -14.26
N THR A 165 5.33 -19.65 -14.49
CA THR A 165 5.45 -20.91 -13.75
C THR A 165 5.64 -20.65 -12.27
N LEU A 166 6.49 -19.70 -11.88
CA LEU A 166 6.71 -19.32 -10.48
C LEU A 166 5.40 -18.79 -9.84
N ALA A 167 4.68 -17.94 -10.52
CA ALA A 167 3.40 -17.42 -10.03
C ALA A 167 2.35 -18.54 -9.89
N ALA A 168 2.24 -19.43 -10.88
CA ALA A 168 1.33 -20.59 -10.83
C ALA A 168 1.71 -21.54 -9.67
N SER A 169 3.00 -21.79 -9.46
CA SER A 169 3.49 -22.59 -8.33
C SER A 169 3.19 -21.92 -6.98
N THR A 170 3.31 -20.61 -6.90
CA THR A 170 2.93 -19.84 -5.71
C THR A 170 1.44 -20.01 -5.39
N ILE A 171 0.57 -19.90 -6.40
CA ILE A 171 -0.87 -20.11 -6.25
C ILE A 171 -1.17 -21.53 -5.80
N ALA A 172 -0.61 -22.54 -6.46
CA ALA A 172 -0.85 -23.95 -6.16
C ALA A 172 -0.37 -24.29 -4.73
N MET A 173 0.83 -23.88 -4.36
CA MET A 173 1.38 -24.08 -3.03
C MET A 173 0.54 -23.38 -1.96
N SER A 174 0.11 -22.14 -2.20
CA SER A 174 -0.68 -21.37 -1.24
C SER A 174 -2.05 -22.02 -1.00
N ARG A 175 -2.69 -22.53 -2.06
CA ARG A 175 -3.96 -23.27 -1.97
C ARG A 175 -3.79 -24.58 -1.18
N ALA A 176 -2.72 -25.32 -1.44
CA ALA A 176 -2.46 -26.59 -0.77
C ALA A 176 -2.14 -26.42 0.73
N LEU A 177 -1.43 -25.35 1.09
CA LEU A 177 -1.04 -25.06 2.48
C LEU A 177 -2.03 -24.15 3.22
N GLY A 178 -3.03 -23.62 2.53
CA GLY A 178 -3.95 -22.62 3.07
C GLY A 178 -3.33 -21.22 3.24
N ARG A 179 -2.04 -21.06 2.97
CA ARG A 179 -1.30 -19.80 3.05
C ARG A 179 -0.03 -19.87 2.21
N PHE A 180 0.51 -18.72 1.85
CA PHE A 180 1.88 -18.63 1.34
C PHE A 180 2.85 -18.50 2.52
N PRO A 181 3.80 -19.44 2.71
CA PRO A 181 4.65 -19.51 3.89
C PRO A 181 5.86 -18.56 3.76
N ALA A 182 5.61 -17.25 3.65
CA ALA A 182 6.65 -16.25 3.39
C ALA A 182 7.68 -16.16 4.52
N ARG A 183 7.27 -16.43 5.77
CA ARG A 183 8.18 -16.46 6.93
C ARG A 183 9.19 -17.61 6.82
N ALA A 184 8.70 -18.81 6.49
CA ALA A 184 9.56 -19.98 6.32
C ALA A 184 10.53 -19.80 5.14
N LEU A 185 10.09 -19.14 4.07
CA LEU A 185 10.88 -18.81 2.91
C LEU A 185 11.79 -17.58 3.09
N ARG A 186 11.74 -16.92 4.25
CA ARG A 186 12.49 -15.69 4.55
C ARG A 186 12.25 -14.54 3.56
N ILE A 187 11.08 -14.50 2.95
CA ILE A 187 10.64 -13.44 2.03
C ILE A 187 10.07 -12.26 2.79
N GLY A 188 9.40 -12.52 3.92
CA GLY A 188 8.80 -11.52 4.78
C GLY A 188 8.67 -11.98 6.23
N ASN A 189 8.07 -11.16 7.06
CA ASN A 189 7.83 -11.44 8.48
C ASN A 189 6.38 -11.87 8.77
N GLU A 190 5.53 -11.91 7.75
CA GLU A 190 4.16 -12.43 7.79
C GLU A 190 3.96 -13.47 6.69
N ASP A 191 3.19 -14.52 6.99
CA ASP A 191 2.64 -15.41 5.95
C ASP A 191 1.45 -14.70 5.30
N GLU A 192 1.15 -15.01 4.04
CA GLU A 192 0.05 -14.40 3.32
C GLU A 192 -1.13 -15.34 3.22
N ALA A 193 -2.37 -14.83 3.33
CA ALA A 193 -3.57 -15.62 3.10
C ALA A 193 -3.61 -16.13 1.65
N ALA A 194 -4.00 -17.40 1.46
CA ALA A 194 -3.93 -18.03 0.15
C ALA A 194 -4.80 -17.34 -0.90
N GLY A 195 -5.95 -16.78 -0.52
CA GLY A 195 -6.81 -16.03 -1.43
C GLY A 195 -6.19 -14.70 -1.85
N ILE A 196 -5.60 -13.95 -0.90
CA ILE A 196 -4.96 -12.65 -1.18
C ILE A 196 -3.78 -12.80 -2.13
N ILE A 197 -2.83 -13.68 -1.81
CA ILE A 197 -1.68 -13.90 -2.69
C ILE A 197 -2.08 -14.57 -4.00
N GLY A 198 -3.10 -15.42 -3.98
CA GLY A 198 -3.63 -16.10 -5.15
C GLY A 198 -4.14 -15.09 -6.18
N GLU A 199 -5.03 -14.19 -5.77
CA GLU A 199 -5.57 -13.15 -6.66
C GLU A 199 -4.48 -12.20 -7.16
N TRP A 200 -3.61 -11.71 -6.27
CA TRP A 200 -2.48 -10.88 -6.68
C TRP A 200 -1.56 -11.56 -7.72
N MET A 201 -1.28 -12.85 -7.54
CA MET A 201 -0.50 -13.60 -8.53
C MET A 201 -1.27 -13.85 -9.84
N GLU A 202 -2.58 -14.08 -9.78
CA GLU A 202 -3.42 -14.20 -10.98
C GLU A 202 -3.41 -12.90 -11.79
N TRP A 203 -3.50 -11.74 -11.17
CA TRP A 203 -3.36 -10.44 -11.86
C TRP A 203 -2.01 -10.32 -12.57
N ASN A 204 -0.93 -10.79 -11.93
CA ASN A 204 0.40 -10.81 -12.55
C ASN A 204 0.48 -11.82 -13.72
N VAL A 205 -0.16 -12.98 -13.62
CA VAL A 205 -0.19 -13.99 -14.70
C VAL A 205 -0.98 -13.48 -15.90
N ARG A 206 -2.13 -12.86 -15.65
CA ARG A 206 -3.01 -12.29 -16.69
C ARG A 206 -2.44 -11.00 -17.30
N GLY A 207 -1.52 -10.34 -16.62
CA GLY A 207 -0.96 -9.05 -17.04
C GLY A 207 -1.94 -7.89 -16.95
N GLY A 208 -2.90 -7.95 -16.01
CA GLY A 208 -3.92 -6.94 -15.78
C GLY A 208 -4.45 -6.97 -14.37
N TRP A 209 -4.88 -5.83 -13.85
CA TRP A 209 -5.54 -5.71 -12.57
C TRP A 209 -7.06 -5.71 -12.80
N VAL A 210 -7.64 -6.89 -12.90
CA VAL A 210 -9.06 -7.06 -13.21
C VAL A 210 -9.75 -7.78 -12.06
N GLY A 211 -10.75 -7.12 -11.49
CA GLY A 211 -11.54 -7.64 -10.38
C GLY A 211 -12.43 -8.82 -10.76
N THR A 212 -13.01 -9.42 -9.75
CA THR A 212 -13.92 -10.58 -9.92
C THR A 212 -15.21 -10.23 -10.66
N ASP A 213 -15.62 -8.97 -10.62
CA ASP A 213 -16.77 -8.41 -11.37
C ASP A 213 -16.40 -7.90 -12.77
N GLY A 214 -15.14 -8.10 -13.19
CA GLY A 214 -14.64 -7.65 -14.50
C GLY A 214 -14.17 -6.20 -14.55
N PHE A 215 -14.19 -5.46 -13.44
CA PHE A 215 -13.68 -4.09 -13.42
C PHE A 215 -12.17 -4.06 -13.64
N ASP A 216 -11.72 -3.34 -14.66
CA ASP A 216 -10.29 -3.13 -14.93
C ASP A 216 -9.77 -1.97 -14.08
N TYR A 217 -9.20 -2.30 -12.93
CA TYR A 217 -8.62 -1.33 -11.99
C TYR A 217 -7.48 -0.53 -12.63
N PHE A 218 -6.65 -1.18 -13.46
CA PHE A 218 -5.53 -0.49 -14.09
C PHE A 218 -6.00 0.53 -15.13
N ALA A 219 -7.02 0.17 -15.92
CA ALA A 219 -7.68 1.12 -16.82
C ALA A 219 -8.36 2.25 -16.03
N GLY A 220 -9.01 1.93 -14.90
CA GLY A 220 -9.68 2.88 -14.02
C GLY A 220 -8.76 3.92 -13.40
N LEU A 221 -7.44 3.68 -13.32
CA LEU A 221 -6.48 4.68 -12.83
C LEU A 221 -6.52 5.99 -13.63
N ALA A 222 -6.96 5.98 -14.88
CA ALA A 222 -7.15 7.20 -15.68
C ALA A 222 -8.18 8.16 -15.07
N GLY A 223 -9.12 7.65 -14.28
CA GLY A 223 -10.12 8.44 -13.54
C GLY A 223 -9.58 9.05 -12.23
N VAL A 224 -8.46 8.55 -11.71
CA VAL A 224 -7.87 9.04 -10.45
C VAL A 224 -7.25 10.40 -10.65
N LYS A 225 -7.80 11.43 -10.01
CA LYS A 225 -7.33 12.83 -10.10
C LYS A 225 -6.53 13.27 -8.87
N THR A 226 -6.47 12.46 -7.84
CA THR A 226 -5.68 12.70 -6.63
C THR A 226 -4.19 12.84 -6.98
N PRO A 227 -3.48 13.89 -6.50
CA PRO A 227 -2.05 14.05 -6.68
C PRO A 227 -1.27 12.78 -6.35
N TYR A 228 -0.34 12.39 -7.22
CA TYR A 228 0.31 11.09 -7.14
C TYR A 228 1.84 11.15 -7.29
N LEU A 229 2.56 10.55 -6.33
CA LEU A 229 3.99 10.28 -6.41
C LEU A 229 4.27 8.77 -6.42
N GLY A 230 4.80 8.27 -7.52
CA GLY A 230 5.40 6.94 -7.56
C GLY A 230 6.89 7.01 -7.23
N VAL A 231 7.37 6.15 -6.35
CA VAL A 231 8.81 6.01 -6.06
C VAL A 231 9.24 4.59 -6.38
N ALA A 232 10.30 4.45 -7.16
CA ALA A 232 10.87 3.17 -7.57
C ALA A 232 12.31 3.02 -7.08
N GLY A 233 12.67 1.85 -6.58
CA GLY A 233 14.05 1.50 -6.29
C GLY A 233 14.81 1.16 -7.58
N GLY A 234 15.89 1.89 -7.86
CA GLY A 234 16.69 1.68 -9.09
C GLY A 234 17.36 0.31 -9.16
N ALA A 235 17.58 -0.35 -8.01
CA ALA A 235 18.12 -1.72 -7.93
C ALA A 235 17.03 -2.79 -7.83
N ASP A 236 15.73 -2.42 -7.78
CA ASP A 236 14.63 -3.41 -7.78
C ASP A 236 14.44 -3.98 -9.20
N ARG A 237 14.97 -5.18 -9.42
CA ARG A 237 14.87 -5.89 -10.69
C ARG A 237 13.75 -6.94 -10.72
N PHE A 238 13.20 -7.28 -9.56
CA PHE A 238 12.30 -8.42 -9.45
C PHE A 238 10.86 -8.01 -9.11
N PHE A 239 10.65 -7.33 -7.99
CA PHE A 239 9.30 -7.03 -7.49
C PHE A 239 8.64 -5.88 -8.24
N ALA A 240 9.30 -4.73 -8.25
CA ALA A 240 8.77 -3.51 -8.87
C ALA A 240 9.88 -2.73 -9.61
N PRO A 241 10.39 -3.27 -10.73
CA PRO A 241 11.37 -2.54 -11.52
C PRO A 241 10.87 -1.14 -11.90
N PRO A 242 11.76 -0.14 -12.03
CA PRO A 242 11.37 1.24 -12.38
C PRO A 242 10.43 1.34 -13.59
N ALA A 243 10.61 0.48 -14.58
CA ALA A 243 9.73 0.44 -15.76
C ALA A 243 8.28 0.05 -15.40
N ALA A 244 8.08 -0.87 -14.44
CA ALA A 244 6.75 -1.25 -13.99
C ALA A 244 6.10 -0.16 -13.13
N CYS A 245 6.86 0.53 -12.28
CA CYS A 245 6.35 1.70 -11.54
C CYS A 245 5.98 2.85 -12.47
N ARG A 246 6.77 3.07 -13.53
CA ARG A 246 6.49 4.08 -14.57
C ARG A 246 5.14 3.85 -15.26
N GLN A 247 4.75 2.60 -15.49
CA GLN A 247 3.44 2.28 -16.07
C GLN A 247 2.29 2.78 -15.21
N VAL A 248 2.40 2.65 -13.88
CA VAL A 248 1.38 3.15 -12.94
C VAL A 248 1.30 4.67 -13.01
N VAL A 249 2.44 5.37 -12.93
CA VAL A 249 2.48 6.84 -13.02
C VAL A 249 1.90 7.33 -14.35
N ALA A 250 2.24 6.68 -15.46
CA ALA A 250 1.71 7.03 -16.78
C ALA A 250 0.19 6.87 -16.84
N ARG A 251 -0.36 5.85 -16.16
CA ARG A 251 -1.79 5.52 -16.23
C ARG A 251 -2.66 6.39 -15.33
N VAL A 252 -2.16 6.84 -14.17
CA VAL A 252 -2.91 7.73 -13.27
C VAL A 252 -3.26 9.04 -13.96
N GLY A 253 -4.53 9.45 -13.84
CA GLY A 253 -5.10 10.62 -14.51
C GLY A 253 -4.90 11.95 -13.78
N ALA A 254 -4.13 11.99 -12.68
CA ALA A 254 -3.83 13.21 -11.96
C ALA A 254 -2.97 14.17 -12.79
N GLU A 255 -3.25 15.46 -12.69
CA GLU A 255 -2.43 16.53 -13.29
C GLU A 255 -1.08 16.63 -12.59
N ARG A 256 -1.09 16.64 -11.23
CA ARG A 256 0.12 16.59 -10.40
C ARG A 256 0.51 15.14 -10.16
N LYS A 257 1.43 14.64 -10.98
CA LYS A 257 2.01 13.30 -10.81
C LYS A 257 3.49 13.28 -11.18
N ALA A 258 4.26 12.45 -10.47
CA ALA A 258 5.69 12.28 -10.70
C ALA A 258 6.15 10.85 -10.44
N LEU A 259 7.28 10.47 -11.05
CA LEU A 259 8.04 9.28 -10.73
C LEU A 259 9.42 9.67 -10.23
N ALA A 260 9.74 9.31 -8.99
CA ALA A 260 11.09 9.35 -8.48
C ALA A 260 11.73 7.96 -8.61
N ILE A 261 12.98 7.91 -9.09
CA ILE A 261 13.76 6.67 -9.12
C ILE A 261 14.95 6.87 -8.19
N GLU A 262 15.02 6.05 -7.14
CA GLU A 262 16.08 6.11 -6.12
C GLU A 262 17.22 5.17 -6.51
N PRO A 263 18.35 5.69 -6.98
CA PRO A 263 19.45 4.87 -7.46
C PRO A 263 20.01 3.95 -6.35
N GLY A 264 20.24 2.68 -6.70
CA GLY A 264 20.84 1.71 -5.77
C GLY A 264 19.93 1.18 -4.67
N LEU A 265 18.71 1.71 -4.48
CA LEU A 265 17.76 1.15 -3.52
C LEU A 265 17.04 -0.08 -4.11
N SER A 266 16.91 -1.10 -3.29
CA SER A 266 16.10 -2.29 -3.57
C SER A 266 14.62 -2.05 -3.26
N HIS A 267 13.75 -3.03 -3.54
CA HIS A 267 12.32 -2.99 -3.22
C HIS A 267 12.03 -2.62 -1.76
N ARG A 268 12.65 -3.34 -0.82
CA ARG A 268 12.51 -3.08 0.61
C ARG A 268 13.41 -1.93 1.07
N GLY A 269 14.49 -1.67 0.35
CA GLY A 269 15.45 -0.61 0.66
C GLY A 269 14.84 0.79 0.62
N LEU A 270 13.77 1.02 -0.14
CA LEU A 270 13.01 2.27 -0.12
C LEU A 270 12.53 2.65 1.29
N VAL A 271 12.30 1.64 2.15
CA VAL A 271 11.80 1.82 3.52
C VAL A 271 12.86 1.43 4.57
N LEU A 272 13.70 0.44 4.29
CA LEU A 272 14.56 -0.18 5.30
C LEU A 272 16.05 0.15 5.17
N ASP A 273 16.53 0.78 4.09
CA ASP A 273 17.92 1.10 3.87
C ASP A 273 18.25 2.52 4.39
N GLU A 274 19.41 2.70 5.00
CA GLU A 274 19.90 4.02 5.47
C GLU A 274 20.00 5.03 4.30
N ARG A 275 20.33 4.56 3.11
CA ARG A 275 20.28 5.40 1.91
C ARG A 275 18.85 5.85 1.57
N GLY A 276 17.83 4.99 1.82
CA GLY A 276 16.43 5.39 1.70
C GLY A 276 16.07 6.53 2.64
N ARG A 277 16.61 6.49 3.88
CA ARG A 277 16.44 7.54 4.87
C ARG A 277 17.06 8.87 4.45
N SER A 278 18.22 8.83 3.79
CA SER A 278 18.96 10.04 3.41
C SER A 278 18.53 10.61 2.04
N SER A 279 17.92 9.84 1.15
CA SER A 279 17.50 10.30 -0.18
C SER A 279 15.98 10.22 -0.39
N CYS A 280 15.40 9.04 -0.30
CA CYS A 280 13.99 8.79 -0.61
C CYS A 280 13.03 9.51 0.35
N TRP A 281 13.24 9.37 1.67
CA TRP A 281 12.29 9.90 2.67
C TRP A 281 12.20 11.43 2.68
N PRO A 282 13.32 12.19 2.58
CA PRO A 282 13.24 13.65 2.44
C PRO A 282 12.45 14.08 1.20
N ASN A 283 12.65 13.42 0.05
CA ASN A 283 11.92 13.73 -1.18
C ASN A 283 10.41 13.49 -1.01
N VAL A 284 10.03 12.39 -0.34
CA VAL A 284 8.62 12.11 -0.01
C VAL A 284 8.04 13.20 0.91
N VAL A 285 8.78 13.62 1.94
CA VAL A 285 8.35 14.68 2.86
C VAL A 285 8.17 16.00 2.15
N VAL A 286 9.11 16.40 1.30
CA VAL A 286 9.01 17.64 0.51
C VAL A 286 7.75 17.60 -0.36
N TRP A 287 7.57 16.52 -1.11
CA TRP A 287 6.42 16.38 -1.99
C TRP A 287 5.09 16.41 -1.23
N LEU A 288 5.00 15.74 -0.08
CA LEU A 288 3.80 15.76 0.78
C LEU A 288 3.50 17.17 1.31
N LYS A 289 4.53 17.90 1.79
CA LYS A 289 4.36 19.28 2.30
C LYS A 289 3.91 20.27 1.24
N GLU A 290 4.29 20.05 -0.01
CA GLU A 290 3.85 20.86 -1.13
C GLU A 290 2.44 20.51 -1.63
N THR A 291 1.91 19.36 -1.22
CA THR A 291 0.65 18.83 -1.75
C THR A 291 -0.49 18.90 -0.73
N LEU A 292 -0.20 18.75 0.57
CA LEU A 292 -1.16 18.77 1.69
C LEU A 292 -1.25 20.15 2.34
#